data_3af66303648ec599038efa0a7f07d5a3
#
_entry.id   3af66303648ec599038efa0a7f07d5a3
#
_cell.length_a   1.000
_cell.length_b   1.000
_cell.length_c   1.000
_cell.angle_alpha   90.00
_cell.angle_beta   90.00
_cell.angle_gamma   90.00
#
_symmetry.space_group_name_H-M   'P 1'
#
loop_
_entity.id
_entity.type
_entity.pdbx_description
1 polymer ?
#
loop_
_entity_poly.entity_id
_entity_poly.type
_entity_poly.pdbx_seq_one_letter_code
_entity_poly.pdbx_strand_id
1 'polypeptide(L)'
;MKTTHKRALAAFLVLTVPVFAGTVQAWGDIGHRIVAELAWRQLDPSAKAEVERLLKADGSDSLADVASWPDHLRNDPDQKELGKATAKLHYMDFVDGKCVYVKPVDCKDDECVVGGLEKYVAILGDRHKSNAERAEALKFVVHFVGDVHQPLHAGNRDDKGGNDYQVQFDGKGSNLHKVWDSSMLYTRDLPWPAYTDRLAAEGPVALPKPIPPLDNPYAQWAEESCSIVAANGFYPDNHKVDDAYVAKYLPVAETRLRLAGKRLADLLNHTLD
;
A
#
# COMPACT_ATOMS: atom_id res chain seq x y z
N MET A 1 -6.05 -15.96 75.97
CA MET A 1 -6.72 -15.27 74.82
C MET A 1 -5.71 -15.19 73.70
N LYS A 2 -5.89 -15.99 72.60
CA LYS A 2 -5.04 -16.00 71.40
C LYS A 2 -5.81 -15.32 70.30
N THR A 3 -5.38 -14.13 69.88
CA THR A 3 -5.93 -13.37 68.76
C THR A 3 -5.32 -13.85 67.46
N THR A 4 -6.09 -14.49 66.63
CA THR A 4 -5.72 -14.92 65.25
C THR A 4 -6.00 -13.78 64.27
N HIS A 5 -4.95 -13.19 63.72
CA HIS A 5 -5.04 -12.22 62.59
C HIS A 5 -5.25 -12.98 61.28
N LYS A 6 -6.42 -12.86 60.67
CA LYS A 6 -6.67 -13.30 59.30
C LYS A 6 -6.08 -12.27 58.32
N ARG A 7 -5.06 -12.64 57.57
CA ARG A 7 -4.55 -11.87 56.44
C ARG A 7 -5.44 -12.14 55.25
N ALA A 8 -6.12 -11.11 54.73
CA ALA A 8 -6.83 -11.17 53.48
C ALA A 8 -5.83 -11.00 52.33
N LEU A 9 -5.75 -12.01 51.47
CA LEU A 9 -4.98 -11.93 50.21
C LEU A 9 -5.89 -11.25 49.17
N ALA A 10 -5.56 -10.05 48.75
CA ALA A 10 -6.22 -9.40 47.62
C ALA A 10 -5.60 -9.96 46.34
N ALA A 11 -6.35 -10.72 45.59
CA ALA A 11 -5.97 -11.17 44.25
C ALA A 11 -6.19 -10.02 43.24
N PHE A 12 -5.09 -9.47 42.72
CA PHE A 12 -5.14 -8.54 41.62
C PHE A 12 -5.43 -9.33 40.32
N LEU A 13 -6.62 -9.16 39.78
CA LEU A 13 -6.97 -9.67 38.44
C LEU A 13 -6.33 -8.75 37.38
N VAL A 14 -5.23 -9.18 36.80
CA VAL A 14 -4.62 -8.49 35.67
C VAL A 14 -5.46 -8.81 34.42
N LEU A 15 -6.33 -7.88 34.04
CA LEU A 15 -7.01 -7.92 32.75
C LEU A 15 -5.98 -7.67 31.64
N THR A 16 -5.51 -8.74 31.00
CA THR A 16 -4.77 -8.63 29.75
C THR A 16 -5.76 -8.28 28.63
N VAL A 17 -5.78 -7.00 28.25
CA VAL A 17 -6.44 -6.57 27.02
C VAL A 17 -5.64 -7.14 25.85
N PRO A 18 -6.21 -7.97 24.95
CA PRO A 18 -5.50 -8.42 23.78
C PRO A 18 -5.22 -7.19 22.90
N VAL A 19 -3.95 -6.85 22.74
CA VAL A 19 -3.51 -5.92 21.71
C VAL A 19 -3.70 -6.64 20.39
N PHE A 20 -4.79 -6.37 19.71
CA PHE A 20 -4.91 -6.74 18.31
C PHE A 20 -3.87 -5.93 17.55
N ALA A 21 -2.76 -6.56 17.19
CA ALA A 21 -1.87 -6.04 16.18
C ALA A 21 -2.69 -5.94 14.88
N GLY A 22 -3.19 -4.74 14.60
CA GLY A 22 -3.86 -4.45 13.34
C GLY A 22 -2.90 -4.80 12.21
N THR A 23 -3.35 -5.64 11.29
CA THR A 23 -2.61 -5.93 10.06
C THR A 23 -2.44 -4.63 9.30
N VAL A 24 -1.19 -4.22 9.08
CA VAL A 24 -0.87 -3.15 8.13
C VAL A 24 -1.25 -3.72 6.76
N GLN A 25 -2.31 -3.21 6.18
CA GLN A 25 -2.66 -3.39 4.78
C GLN A 25 -2.36 -2.06 4.11
N ALA A 26 -1.63 -2.10 3.01
CA ALA A 26 -1.49 -1.02 2.05
C ALA A 26 -2.85 -0.41 1.66
N TRP A 27 -2.95 0.37 0.60
CA TRP A 27 -4.31 0.68 0.15
C TRP A 27 -5.20 -0.53 0.39
N GLY A 28 -6.16 -0.48 1.32
CA GLY A 28 -6.99 -1.65 1.59
C GLY A 28 -7.56 -2.25 0.30
N ASP A 29 -8.19 -3.40 0.34
CA ASP A 29 -8.70 -4.10 -0.85
C ASP A 29 -9.35 -3.17 -1.88
N ILE A 30 -10.08 -2.14 -1.42
CA ILE A 30 -10.75 -1.19 -2.30
C ILE A 30 -9.76 -0.39 -3.17
N GLY A 31 -8.66 0.12 -2.57
CA GLY A 31 -7.70 0.95 -3.30
C GLY A 31 -6.87 0.14 -4.29
N HIS A 32 -6.38 -1.05 -3.90
CA HIS A 32 -5.67 -1.95 -4.83
C HIS A 32 -6.52 -2.39 -6.00
N ARG A 33 -7.80 -2.75 -5.79
CA ARG A 33 -8.74 -3.07 -6.87
C ARG A 33 -8.95 -1.89 -7.82
N ILE A 34 -9.08 -0.68 -7.29
CA ILE A 34 -9.23 0.55 -8.10
C ILE A 34 -7.98 0.76 -8.96
N VAL A 35 -6.77 0.67 -8.39
CA VAL A 35 -5.51 0.84 -9.12
C VAL A 35 -5.39 -0.19 -10.25
N ALA A 36 -5.65 -1.46 -9.95
CA ALA A 36 -5.59 -2.55 -10.91
C ALA A 36 -6.57 -2.36 -12.08
N GLU A 37 -7.81 -1.98 -11.78
CA GLU A 37 -8.83 -1.76 -12.80
C GLU A 37 -8.57 -0.50 -13.63
N LEU A 38 -8.09 0.59 -13.02
CA LEU A 38 -7.67 1.78 -13.77
C LEU A 38 -6.51 1.47 -14.73
N ALA A 39 -5.58 0.61 -14.32
CA ALA A 39 -4.50 0.14 -15.18
C ALA A 39 -5.03 -0.74 -16.31
N TRP A 40 -5.87 -1.73 -16.00
CA TRP A 40 -6.47 -2.64 -16.97
C TRP A 40 -7.13 -1.92 -18.15
N ARG A 41 -7.85 -0.84 -17.86
CA ARG A 41 -8.54 -0.01 -18.88
C ARG A 41 -7.58 0.71 -19.84
N GLN A 42 -6.29 0.82 -19.48
CA GLN A 42 -5.26 1.56 -20.22
C GLN A 42 -4.18 0.64 -20.81
N LEU A 43 -4.35 -0.70 -20.70
CA LEU A 43 -3.43 -1.64 -21.31
C LEU A 43 -3.58 -1.68 -22.83
N ASP A 44 -2.44 -1.72 -23.51
CA ASP A 44 -2.37 -2.00 -24.93
C ASP A 44 -2.81 -3.44 -25.23
N PRO A 45 -3.32 -3.75 -26.44
CA PRO A 45 -3.84 -5.08 -26.74
C PRO A 45 -2.84 -6.22 -26.50
N SER A 46 -1.54 -6.02 -26.78
CA SER A 46 -0.47 -7.01 -26.55
C SER A 46 -0.29 -7.30 -25.06
N ALA A 47 -0.07 -6.25 -24.27
CA ALA A 47 0.08 -6.37 -22.81
C ALA A 47 -1.18 -6.97 -22.16
N LYS A 48 -2.35 -6.57 -22.63
CA LYS A 48 -3.63 -7.10 -22.13
C LYS A 48 -3.75 -8.60 -22.36
N ALA A 49 -3.43 -9.08 -23.57
CA ALA A 49 -3.45 -10.51 -23.90
C ALA A 49 -2.46 -11.31 -23.04
N GLU A 50 -1.26 -10.75 -22.79
CA GLU A 50 -0.26 -11.41 -21.94
C GLU A 50 -0.68 -11.44 -20.46
N VAL A 51 -1.26 -10.36 -19.94
CA VAL A 51 -1.84 -10.34 -18.59
C VAL A 51 -2.95 -11.40 -18.46
N GLU A 52 -3.89 -11.45 -19.40
CA GLU A 52 -4.96 -12.48 -19.41
C GLU A 52 -4.37 -13.90 -19.41
N ARG A 53 -3.31 -14.13 -20.19
CA ARG A 53 -2.64 -15.43 -20.25
C ARG A 53 -2.01 -15.82 -18.92
N LEU A 54 -1.36 -14.86 -18.23
CA LEU A 54 -0.74 -15.10 -16.91
C LEU A 54 -1.78 -15.29 -15.83
N LEU A 55 -2.84 -14.49 -15.79
CA LEU A 55 -3.96 -14.65 -14.85
C LEU A 55 -4.62 -16.02 -15.00
N LYS A 56 -4.88 -16.45 -16.24
CA LYS A 56 -5.45 -17.78 -16.53
C LYS A 56 -4.53 -18.90 -16.05
N ALA A 57 -3.22 -18.76 -16.18
CA ALA A 57 -2.25 -19.74 -15.68
C ALA A 57 -2.23 -19.83 -14.14
N ASP A 58 -2.58 -18.75 -13.45
CA ASP A 58 -2.73 -18.66 -11.98
C ASP A 58 -4.13 -19.09 -11.50
N GLY A 59 -5.10 -19.27 -12.41
CA GLY A 59 -6.50 -19.56 -12.07
C GLY A 59 -7.28 -18.34 -11.60
N SER A 60 -6.83 -17.13 -11.96
CA SER A 60 -7.44 -15.85 -11.59
C SER A 60 -8.18 -15.22 -12.77
N ASP A 61 -9.25 -14.45 -12.48
CA ASP A 61 -10.12 -13.89 -13.51
C ASP A 61 -9.75 -12.46 -13.93
N SER A 62 -9.19 -11.64 -13.00
CA SER A 62 -8.88 -10.24 -13.28
C SER A 62 -7.69 -9.72 -12.48
N LEU A 63 -7.08 -8.60 -12.93
CA LEU A 63 -6.06 -7.88 -12.15
C LEU A 63 -6.63 -7.38 -10.81
N ALA A 64 -7.90 -6.98 -10.77
CA ALA A 64 -8.53 -6.49 -9.56
C ALA A 64 -8.68 -7.60 -8.50
N ASP A 65 -8.85 -8.86 -8.91
CA ASP A 65 -9.00 -9.97 -7.98
C ASP A 65 -7.68 -10.36 -7.31
N VAL A 66 -6.56 -10.17 -8.00
CA VAL A 66 -5.23 -10.49 -7.48
C VAL A 66 -4.53 -9.32 -6.80
N ALA A 67 -5.11 -8.12 -6.88
CA ALA A 67 -4.44 -6.88 -6.47
C ALA A 67 -4.06 -6.84 -4.98
N SER A 68 -4.84 -7.47 -4.10
CA SER A 68 -4.56 -7.54 -2.66
C SER A 68 -3.98 -8.89 -2.21
N TRP A 69 -3.70 -9.81 -3.14
CA TRP A 69 -3.18 -11.13 -2.80
C TRP A 69 -1.89 -11.08 -1.94
N PRO A 70 -0.89 -10.18 -2.19
CA PRO A 70 0.31 -10.10 -1.38
C PRO A 70 0.05 -9.81 0.10
N ASP A 71 -0.95 -9.01 0.43
CA ASP A 71 -1.35 -8.72 1.81
C ASP A 71 -1.94 -9.95 2.51
N HIS A 72 -2.61 -10.82 1.77
CA HIS A 72 -3.24 -12.00 2.33
C HIS A 72 -2.24 -13.13 2.66
N LEU A 73 -1.03 -13.11 2.06
CA LEU A 73 0.00 -14.14 2.25
C LEU A 73 0.37 -14.37 3.72
N ARG A 74 0.39 -13.32 4.54
CA ARG A 74 0.74 -13.45 5.97
C ARG A 74 -0.27 -14.26 6.77
N ASN A 75 -1.52 -14.32 6.30
CA ASN A 75 -2.62 -15.04 6.94
C ASN A 75 -2.91 -16.39 6.27
N ASP A 76 -2.26 -16.68 5.14
CA ASP A 76 -2.37 -17.94 4.42
C ASP A 76 -1.40 -18.95 5.04
N PRO A 77 -1.88 -20.04 5.66
CA PRO A 77 -1.02 -21.03 6.30
C PRO A 77 -0.08 -21.70 5.30
N ASP A 78 -0.47 -21.87 4.04
CA ASP A 78 0.30 -22.57 3.01
C ASP A 78 1.37 -21.65 2.39
N GLN A 79 1.22 -20.32 2.48
CA GLN A 79 2.12 -19.34 1.90
C GLN A 79 2.81 -18.43 2.93
N LYS A 80 2.74 -18.78 4.19
CA LYS A 80 3.25 -17.99 5.30
C LYS A 80 4.74 -17.62 5.18
N GLU A 81 5.57 -18.50 4.63
CA GLU A 81 7.00 -18.22 4.45
C GLU A 81 7.22 -17.17 3.35
N LEU A 82 6.46 -17.22 2.26
CA LEU A 82 6.48 -16.17 1.24
C LEU A 82 6.00 -14.84 1.82
N GLY A 83 4.91 -14.84 2.58
CA GLY A 83 4.41 -13.63 3.26
C GLY A 83 5.42 -13.01 4.22
N LYS A 84 6.21 -13.81 4.95
CA LYS A 84 7.31 -13.30 5.78
C LYS A 84 8.45 -12.72 4.96
N ALA A 85 8.85 -13.43 3.89
CA ALA A 85 9.96 -13.02 3.03
C ALA A 85 9.66 -11.73 2.26
N THR A 86 8.39 -11.42 2.02
CA THR A 86 7.96 -10.24 1.26
C THR A 86 7.42 -9.11 2.14
N ALA A 87 7.28 -9.31 3.46
CA ALA A 87 6.63 -8.36 4.36
C ALA A 87 7.22 -6.93 4.34
N LYS A 88 8.53 -6.80 4.14
CA LYS A 88 9.21 -5.51 4.06
C LYS A 88 9.11 -4.85 2.68
N LEU A 89 8.68 -5.60 1.66
CA LEU A 89 8.59 -5.09 0.30
C LEU A 89 7.34 -4.24 0.04
N HIS A 90 6.47 -4.09 1.03
CA HIS A 90 5.23 -3.30 0.92
C HIS A 90 5.45 -1.80 1.18
N TYR A 91 6.56 -1.39 1.78
CA TYR A 91 6.78 -0.01 2.19
C TYR A 91 8.26 0.37 2.12
N MET A 92 8.52 1.66 2.25
CA MET A 92 9.83 2.23 2.43
C MET A 92 9.72 3.48 3.30
N ASP A 93 10.22 3.40 4.54
CA ASP A 93 10.17 4.54 5.46
C ASP A 93 11.45 5.37 5.37
N PHE A 94 11.32 6.66 5.04
CA PHE A 94 12.44 7.60 5.03
C PHE A 94 12.95 7.90 6.45
N VAL A 95 14.27 7.96 6.60
CA VAL A 95 14.90 8.06 7.93
C VAL A 95 14.73 9.42 8.58
N ASP A 96 14.78 10.49 7.80
CA ASP A 96 14.88 11.87 8.32
C ASP A 96 13.85 12.82 7.68
N GLY A 97 12.83 12.28 7.03
CA GLY A 97 11.75 13.05 6.41
C GLY A 97 12.18 13.97 5.26
N LYS A 98 13.40 13.80 4.74
CA LYS A 98 13.92 14.64 3.64
C LYS A 98 13.39 14.25 2.27
N CYS A 99 12.75 13.08 2.15
CA CYS A 99 12.18 12.58 0.90
C CYS A 99 13.17 12.55 -0.28
N VAL A 100 14.42 12.24 0.01
CA VAL A 100 15.48 12.00 -0.97
C VAL A 100 15.98 10.57 -0.79
N TYR A 101 15.77 9.75 -1.80
CA TYR A 101 16.11 8.33 -1.74
C TYR A 101 17.62 8.10 -1.72
N VAL A 102 18.07 7.38 -0.69
CA VAL A 102 19.46 6.94 -0.55
C VAL A 102 19.46 5.43 -0.33
N LYS A 103 19.66 4.64 -1.41
CA LYS A 103 19.51 3.17 -1.41
C LYS A 103 20.13 2.46 -0.21
N PRO A 104 21.38 2.70 0.20
CA PRO A 104 21.98 2.03 1.37
C PRO A 104 21.30 2.33 2.71
N VAL A 105 20.53 3.41 2.79
CA VAL A 105 19.86 3.90 4.00
C VAL A 105 18.38 3.52 4.02
N ASP A 106 17.68 3.79 2.91
CA ASP A 106 16.24 3.70 2.84
C ASP A 106 15.77 2.34 2.30
N CYS A 107 16.63 1.62 1.55
CA CYS A 107 16.33 0.31 0.96
C CYS A 107 17.53 -0.64 1.08
N LYS A 108 18.01 -0.83 2.30
CA LYS A 108 19.14 -1.72 2.56
C LYS A 108 18.78 -3.16 2.14
N ASP A 109 19.71 -3.82 1.44
CA ASP A 109 19.59 -5.19 0.95
C ASP A 109 18.37 -5.41 0.03
N ASP A 110 17.88 -4.35 -0.62
CA ASP A 110 16.67 -4.32 -1.45
C ASP A 110 15.38 -4.70 -0.70
N GLU A 111 15.40 -4.68 0.64
CA GLU A 111 14.24 -4.97 1.51
C GLU A 111 13.33 -3.75 1.68
N CYS A 112 12.74 -3.27 0.59
CA CYS A 112 11.76 -2.19 0.55
C CYS A 112 10.89 -2.29 -0.72
N VAL A 113 9.84 -1.46 -0.84
CA VAL A 113 8.93 -1.45 -1.99
C VAL A 113 9.64 -1.13 -3.32
N VAL A 114 10.67 -0.29 -3.31
CA VAL A 114 11.48 0.01 -4.50
C VAL A 114 12.25 -1.23 -4.96
N GLY A 115 12.94 -1.92 -4.03
CA GLY A 115 13.62 -3.18 -4.32
C GLY A 115 12.66 -4.30 -4.72
N GLY A 116 11.47 -4.35 -4.11
CA GLY A 116 10.39 -5.25 -4.49
C GLY A 116 9.95 -5.04 -5.96
N LEU A 117 9.73 -3.79 -6.36
CA LEU A 117 9.40 -3.45 -7.74
C LEU A 117 10.52 -3.81 -8.71
N GLU A 118 11.78 -3.44 -8.42
CA GLU A 118 12.93 -3.83 -9.22
C GLU A 118 12.97 -5.35 -9.47
N LYS A 119 12.82 -6.13 -8.40
CA LYS A 119 12.86 -7.60 -8.45
C LYS A 119 11.72 -8.18 -9.27
N TYR A 120 10.49 -7.82 -8.95
CA TYR A 120 9.33 -8.50 -9.54
C TYR A 120 9.02 -8.01 -10.95
N VAL A 121 9.35 -6.79 -11.33
CA VAL A 121 9.27 -6.32 -12.72
C VAL A 121 10.28 -7.08 -13.60
N ALA A 122 11.50 -7.30 -13.09
CA ALA A 122 12.50 -8.10 -13.81
C ALA A 122 12.02 -9.55 -14.04
N ILE A 123 11.42 -10.19 -13.03
CA ILE A 123 10.86 -11.55 -13.15
C ILE A 123 9.68 -11.56 -14.14
N LEU A 124 8.80 -10.57 -14.06
CA LEU A 124 7.64 -10.46 -14.94
C LEU A 124 8.03 -10.33 -16.41
N GLY A 125 9.07 -9.55 -16.71
CA GLY A 125 9.58 -9.32 -18.07
C GLY A 125 10.45 -10.45 -18.61
N ASP A 126 10.98 -11.33 -17.76
CA ASP A 126 11.86 -12.44 -18.17
C ASP A 126 11.04 -13.58 -18.80
N ARG A 127 11.09 -13.69 -20.13
CA ARG A 127 10.39 -14.73 -20.89
C ARG A 127 10.98 -16.15 -20.72
N HIS A 128 12.14 -16.29 -20.07
CA HIS A 128 12.70 -17.58 -19.69
C HIS A 128 12.10 -18.13 -18.38
N LYS A 129 11.43 -17.29 -17.62
CA LYS A 129 10.69 -17.69 -16.42
C LYS A 129 9.40 -18.43 -16.75
N SER A 130 9.04 -19.37 -15.89
CA SER A 130 7.77 -20.09 -16.01
C SER A 130 6.55 -19.18 -15.91
N ASN A 131 5.42 -19.61 -16.44
CA ASN A 131 4.17 -18.85 -16.31
C ASN A 131 3.78 -18.64 -14.84
N ALA A 132 4.04 -19.60 -13.98
CA ALA A 132 3.76 -19.52 -12.55
C ALA A 132 4.60 -18.43 -11.87
N GLU A 133 5.93 -18.38 -12.12
CA GLU A 133 6.81 -17.33 -11.59
C GLU A 133 6.40 -15.94 -12.11
N ARG A 134 6.06 -15.83 -13.37
CA ARG A 134 5.64 -14.55 -13.98
C ARG A 134 4.25 -14.11 -13.50
N ALA A 135 3.32 -15.05 -13.30
CA ALA A 135 2.00 -14.75 -12.72
C ALA A 135 2.11 -14.29 -11.26
N GLU A 136 2.97 -14.94 -10.45
CA GLU A 136 3.26 -14.49 -9.10
C GLU A 136 3.88 -13.08 -9.12
N ALA A 137 4.85 -12.85 -10.01
CA ALA A 137 5.48 -11.54 -10.16
C ALA A 137 4.47 -10.47 -10.60
N LEU A 138 3.52 -10.78 -11.49
CA LEU A 138 2.43 -9.87 -11.87
C LEU A 138 1.62 -9.44 -10.65
N LYS A 139 1.25 -10.36 -9.76
CA LYS A 139 0.50 -10.04 -8.53
C LYS A 139 1.27 -9.08 -7.63
N PHE A 140 2.57 -9.33 -7.42
CA PHE A 140 3.42 -8.42 -6.65
C PHE A 140 3.59 -7.05 -7.32
N VAL A 141 3.79 -6.99 -8.63
CA VAL A 141 3.92 -5.70 -9.36
C VAL A 141 2.65 -4.87 -9.23
N VAL A 142 1.48 -5.48 -9.46
CA VAL A 142 0.18 -4.79 -9.34
C VAL A 142 0.01 -4.20 -7.94
N HIS A 143 0.34 -4.97 -6.92
CA HIS A 143 0.22 -4.57 -5.52
C HIS A 143 1.22 -3.46 -5.15
N PHE A 144 2.51 -3.67 -5.39
CA PHE A 144 3.56 -2.74 -4.97
C PHE A 144 3.53 -1.39 -5.71
N VAL A 145 3.00 -1.36 -6.95
CA VAL A 145 2.71 -0.08 -7.60
C VAL A 145 1.60 0.67 -6.84
N GLY A 146 0.60 -0.02 -6.34
CA GLY A 146 -0.38 0.57 -5.42
C GLY A 146 0.29 1.10 -4.16
N ASP A 147 1.08 0.26 -3.48
CA ASP A 147 1.76 0.56 -2.22
C ASP A 147 2.62 1.82 -2.28
N VAL A 148 3.54 1.90 -3.25
CA VAL A 148 4.45 3.04 -3.38
C VAL A 148 3.74 4.36 -3.64
N HIS A 149 2.46 4.32 -4.08
CA HIS A 149 1.64 5.51 -4.28
C HIS A 149 0.77 5.85 -3.07
N GLN A 150 0.66 5.00 -2.06
CA GLN A 150 0.06 5.36 -0.77
C GLN A 150 1.08 6.17 0.03
N PRO A 151 0.80 7.44 0.37
CA PRO A 151 1.79 8.33 0.97
C PRO A 151 2.49 7.75 2.21
N LEU A 152 1.76 7.11 3.10
CA LEU A 152 2.32 6.56 4.34
C LEU A 152 3.10 5.25 4.15
N HIS A 153 3.06 4.63 2.95
CA HIS A 153 3.98 3.54 2.58
C HIS A 153 5.38 4.02 2.17
N ALA A 154 5.55 5.33 2.04
CA ALA A 154 6.83 6.01 1.92
C ALA A 154 6.91 7.14 2.97
N GLY A 155 6.47 6.86 4.17
CA GLY A 155 6.31 7.82 5.25
C GLY A 155 7.56 7.99 6.11
N ASN A 156 7.33 8.36 7.37
CA ASN A 156 8.39 8.54 8.34
C ASN A 156 8.67 7.22 9.08
N ARG A 157 9.95 6.87 9.22
CA ARG A 157 10.38 5.67 9.95
C ARG A 157 10.02 5.71 11.43
N ASP A 158 10.08 6.88 12.05
CA ASP A 158 9.91 7.04 13.50
C ASP A 158 8.50 6.65 13.99
N ASP A 159 7.48 6.78 13.12
CA ASP A 159 6.10 6.40 13.43
C ASP A 159 5.58 5.23 12.57
N LYS A 160 6.49 4.54 11.88
CA LYS A 160 6.19 3.40 11.00
C LYS A 160 5.14 3.76 9.93
N GLY A 161 5.38 4.88 9.24
CA GLY A 161 4.44 5.38 8.24
C GLY A 161 3.06 5.69 8.83
N GLY A 162 2.98 6.33 9.99
CA GLY A 162 1.72 6.73 10.63
C GLY A 162 1.00 5.61 11.39
N ASN A 163 1.55 4.39 11.49
CA ASN A 163 0.95 3.31 12.28
C ASN A 163 0.96 3.62 13.78
N ASP A 164 2.01 4.25 14.25
CA ASP A 164 2.13 4.65 15.65
C ASP A 164 1.43 6.00 15.93
N TYR A 165 0.98 6.74 14.89
CA TYR A 165 0.25 7.99 15.02
C TYR A 165 -1.25 7.74 15.20
N GLN A 166 -1.69 7.67 16.46
CA GLN A 166 -3.09 7.40 16.82
C GLN A 166 -3.98 8.62 16.54
N VAL A 167 -5.16 8.37 15.98
CA VAL A 167 -6.13 9.41 15.62
C VAL A 167 -7.56 8.99 15.99
N GLN A 168 -8.45 9.97 16.08
CA GLN A 168 -9.90 9.77 16.08
C GLN A 168 -10.44 9.98 14.66
N PHE A 169 -11.18 9.00 14.14
CA PHE A 169 -11.88 9.08 12.87
C PHE A 169 -13.32 8.57 13.04
N ASP A 170 -14.31 9.35 12.64
CA ASP A 170 -15.74 9.02 12.79
C ASP A 170 -16.11 8.57 14.21
N GLY A 171 -15.61 9.31 15.23
CA GLY A 171 -15.84 9.02 16.64
C GLY A 171 -15.18 7.75 17.17
N LYS A 172 -14.32 7.08 16.38
CA LYS A 172 -13.62 5.85 16.75
C LYS A 172 -12.11 6.04 16.74
N GLY A 173 -11.42 5.32 17.64
CA GLY A 173 -9.97 5.25 17.62
C GLY A 173 -9.44 4.51 16.39
N SER A 174 -8.40 5.06 15.76
CA SER A 174 -7.70 4.49 14.62
C SER A 174 -6.23 4.93 14.65
N ASN A 175 -5.45 4.58 13.64
CA ASN A 175 -4.18 5.22 13.34
C ASN A 175 -4.24 5.91 11.97
N LEU A 176 -3.32 6.84 11.73
CA LEU A 176 -3.34 7.64 10.51
C LEU A 176 -3.12 6.78 9.26
N HIS A 177 -2.25 5.75 9.36
CA HIS A 177 -2.00 4.80 8.28
C HIS A 177 -3.30 4.14 7.78
N LYS A 178 -4.06 3.52 8.70
CA LYS A 178 -5.34 2.87 8.38
C LYS A 178 -6.38 3.83 7.81
N VAL A 179 -6.37 5.09 8.24
CA VAL A 179 -7.27 6.11 7.67
C VAL A 179 -6.96 6.33 6.21
N TRP A 180 -5.68 6.42 5.84
CA TRP A 180 -5.25 6.59 4.46
C TRP A 180 -5.46 5.34 3.62
N ASP A 181 -5.21 4.15 4.17
CA ASP A 181 -5.38 2.89 3.44
C ASP A 181 -6.80 2.66 2.95
N SER A 182 -7.77 2.98 3.79
CA SER A 182 -9.14 2.60 3.47
C SER A 182 -10.22 3.49 4.05
N SER A 183 -10.10 3.93 5.33
CA SER A 183 -11.23 4.56 6.02
C SER A 183 -11.70 5.83 5.32
N MET A 184 -10.76 6.63 4.83
CA MET A 184 -11.05 7.88 4.09
C MET A 184 -11.67 7.57 2.72
N LEU A 185 -11.27 6.52 2.02
CA LEU A 185 -11.86 6.12 0.73
C LEU A 185 -13.32 5.67 0.92
N TYR A 186 -13.61 4.97 2.01
CA TYR A 186 -14.98 4.52 2.31
C TYR A 186 -15.96 5.68 2.56
N THR A 187 -15.49 6.89 2.85
CA THR A 187 -16.39 8.06 2.97
C THR A 187 -17.12 8.43 1.69
N ARG A 188 -16.69 7.91 0.53
CA ARG A 188 -17.41 8.06 -0.75
C ARG A 188 -18.69 7.23 -0.84
N ASP A 189 -18.84 6.24 0.03
CA ASP A 189 -20.01 5.32 0.03
C ASP A 189 -20.27 4.69 -1.35
N LEU A 190 -19.20 4.32 -2.04
CA LEU A 190 -19.25 3.68 -3.36
C LEU A 190 -18.57 2.30 -3.31
N PRO A 191 -19.17 1.27 -3.95
CA PRO A 191 -18.45 0.03 -4.20
C PRO A 191 -17.30 0.29 -5.18
N TRP A 192 -16.21 -0.49 -5.07
CA TRP A 192 -14.99 -0.24 -5.82
C TRP A 192 -15.17 -0.10 -7.34
N PRO A 193 -16.07 -0.83 -8.04
CA PRO A 193 -16.26 -0.64 -9.48
C PRO A 193 -16.83 0.75 -9.82
N ALA A 194 -17.86 1.20 -9.09
CA ALA A 194 -18.46 2.52 -9.29
C ALA A 194 -17.48 3.64 -8.89
N TYR A 195 -16.64 3.39 -7.88
CA TYR A 195 -15.60 4.35 -7.50
C TYR A 195 -14.54 4.46 -8.60
N THR A 196 -14.13 3.34 -9.19
CA THR A 196 -13.22 3.33 -10.34
C THR A 196 -13.81 4.09 -11.53
N ASP A 197 -15.09 3.87 -11.85
CA ASP A 197 -15.79 4.58 -12.93
C ASP A 197 -15.78 6.10 -12.71
N ARG A 198 -16.05 6.54 -11.48
CA ARG A 198 -15.98 7.96 -11.11
C ARG A 198 -14.58 8.53 -11.31
N LEU A 199 -13.53 7.83 -10.85
CA LEU A 199 -12.15 8.31 -10.99
C LEU A 199 -11.70 8.32 -12.45
N ALA A 200 -12.10 7.33 -13.24
CA ALA A 200 -11.81 7.29 -14.67
C ALA A 200 -12.48 8.42 -15.45
N ALA A 201 -13.70 8.82 -15.05
CA ALA A 201 -14.45 9.91 -15.67
C ALA A 201 -13.80 11.29 -15.51
N GLU A 202 -12.84 11.45 -14.57
CA GLU A 202 -12.06 12.69 -14.43
C GLU A 202 -11.05 12.92 -15.58
N GLY A 203 -10.93 11.95 -16.50
CA GLY A 203 -10.02 12.03 -17.65
C GLY A 203 -8.56 11.70 -17.31
N PRO A 204 -7.62 12.02 -18.21
CA PRO A 204 -6.21 11.70 -18.01
C PRO A 204 -5.62 12.40 -16.78
N VAL A 205 -4.84 11.66 -15.99
CA VAL A 205 -4.06 12.24 -14.89
C VAL A 205 -2.71 12.75 -15.42
N ALA A 206 -2.34 13.97 -15.03
CA ALA A 206 -1.03 14.52 -15.38
C ALA A 206 0.07 13.81 -14.57
N LEU A 207 1.05 13.23 -15.27
CA LEU A 207 2.23 12.68 -14.61
C LEU A 207 3.13 13.82 -14.12
N PRO A 208 3.64 13.77 -12.88
CA PRO A 208 4.69 14.67 -12.43
C PRO A 208 5.91 14.60 -13.35
N LYS A 209 6.56 15.74 -13.55
CA LYS A 209 7.80 15.76 -14.34
C LYS A 209 8.87 14.96 -13.62
N PRO A 210 9.61 14.10 -14.34
CA PRO A 210 10.75 13.41 -13.76
C PRO A 210 11.72 14.42 -13.14
N ILE A 211 12.18 14.14 -11.93
CA ILE A 211 13.24 14.92 -11.26
C ILE A 211 14.57 14.27 -11.68
N PRO A 212 15.38 14.90 -12.55
CA PRO A 212 16.69 14.33 -12.90
C PRO A 212 17.68 14.46 -11.73
N PRO A 213 18.61 13.49 -11.53
CA PRO A 213 18.78 12.28 -12.32
C PRO A 213 18.39 11.03 -11.53
N LEU A 214 17.15 10.58 -11.60
CA LEU A 214 16.79 9.28 -11.03
C LEU A 214 16.77 8.25 -12.17
N ASP A 215 17.75 7.33 -12.17
CA ASP A 215 17.77 6.16 -13.02
C ASP A 215 16.70 5.12 -12.59
N ASN A 216 15.99 5.39 -11.50
CA ASN A 216 15.00 4.50 -10.90
C ASN A 216 13.65 5.21 -10.71
N PRO A 217 12.65 4.93 -11.55
CA PRO A 217 11.35 5.57 -11.45
C PRO A 217 10.60 5.23 -10.14
N TYR A 218 10.85 4.05 -9.57
CA TYR A 218 10.15 3.60 -8.35
C TYR A 218 10.60 4.42 -7.13
N ALA A 219 11.88 4.79 -7.07
CA ALA A 219 12.41 5.69 -6.05
C ALA A 219 11.74 7.08 -6.14
N GLN A 220 11.57 7.61 -7.35
CA GLN A 220 10.85 8.87 -7.55
C GLN A 220 9.40 8.78 -7.04
N TRP A 221 8.69 7.66 -7.28
CA TRP A 221 7.31 7.49 -6.81
C TRP A 221 7.23 7.48 -5.28
N ALA A 222 8.23 6.89 -4.62
CA ALA A 222 8.35 6.93 -3.16
C ALA A 222 8.64 8.34 -2.64
N GLU A 223 9.56 9.09 -3.28
CA GLU A 223 9.86 10.48 -2.92
C GLU A 223 8.64 11.40 -3.07
N GLU A 224 7.83 11.20 -4.12
CA GLU A 224 6.56 11.93 -4.28
C GLU A 224 5.59 11.61 -3.14
N SER A 225 5.47 10.33 -2.75
CA SER A 225 4.63 9.91 -1.63
C SER A 225 5.11 10.51 -0.31
N CYS A 226 6.41 10.45 -0.03
CA CYS A 226 7.03 11.09 1.12
C CYS A 226 6.77 12.61 1.17
N SER A 227 6.88 13.30 0.03
CA SER A 227 6.67 14.75 -0.04
C SER A 227 5.26 15.16 0.36
N ILE A 228 4.26 14.30 0.14
CA ILE A 228 2.89 14.50 0.62
C ILE A 228 2.85 14.39 2.15
N VAL A 229 3.52 13.38 2.71
CA VAL A 229 3.59 13.16 4.16
C VAL A 229 4.31 14.30 4.88
N ALA A 230 5.36 14.83 4.27
CA ALA A 230 6.15 15.95 4.81
C ALA A 230 5.42 17.31 4.74
N ALA A 231 4.28 17.39 4.03
CA ALA A 231 3.54 18.65 3.90
C ALA A 231 2.89 19.08 5.22
N ASN A 232 2.92 20.38 5.50
CA ASN A 232 2.30 20.96 6.68
C ASN A 232 0.82 20.59 6.80
N GLY A 233 0.43 20.06 7.96
CA GLY A 233 -0.93 19.66 8.28
C GLY A 233 -1.34 18.31 7.69
N PHE A 234 -0.39 17.50 7.21
CA PHE A 234 -0.63 16.10 6.87
C PHE A 234 -0.92 15.28 8.13
N TYR A 235 -0.14 15.45 9.16
CA TYR A 235 -0.44 14.95 10.50
C TYR A 235 -1.36 15.95 11.20
N PRO A 236 -2.58 15.55 11.59
CA PRO A 236 -3.51 16.45 12.27
C PRO A 236 -3.06 16.71 13.73
N ASP A 237 -2.64 17.95 14.05
CA ASP A 237 -2.08 18.34 15.37
C ASP A 237 -2.97 17.95 16.56
N ASN A 238 -4.28 17.92 16.37
CA ASN A 238 -5.26 17.56 17.40
C ASN A 238 -5.59 16.06 17.43
N HIS A 239 -4.86 15.22 16.67
CA HIS A 239 -5.12 13.79 16.53
C HIS A 239 -6.57 13.46 16.07
N LYS A 240 -7.20 14.36 15.29
CA LYS A 240 -8.55 14.14 14.75
C LYS A 240 -8.52 14.25 13.23
N VAL A 241 -9.04 13.24 12.59
CA VAL A 241 -9.35 13.25 11.17
C VAL A 241 -10.83 13.59 11.06
N ASP A 242 -11.11 14.88 10.91
CA ASP A 242 -12.43 15.44 10.75
C ASP A 242 -12.83 15.66 9.28
N ASP A 243 -14.03 16.18 9.04
CA ASP A 243 -14.52 16.44 7.68
C ASP A 243 -13.63 17.39 6.91
N ALA A 244 -12.99 18.36 7.58
CA ALA A 244 -12.07 19.30 6.94
C ALA A 244 -10.79 18.60 6.48
N TYR A 245 -10.26 17.68 7.29
CA TYR A 245 -9.13 16.84 6.89
C TYR A 245 -9.49 15.95 5.70
N VAL A 246 -10.65 15.27 5.76
CA VAL A 246 -11.13 14.41 4.66
C VAL A 246 -11.33 15.24 3.39
N ALA A 247 -11.98 16.39 3.46
CA ALA A 247 -12.19 17.28 2.31
C ALA A 247 -10.88 17.74 1.66
N LYS A 248 -9.82 17.93 2.47
CA LYS A 248 -8.49 18.32 1.98
C LYS A 248 -7.73 17.14 1.34
N TYR A 249 -7.72 15.98 1.99
CA TYR A 249 -6.79 14.90 1.65
C TYR A 249 -7.40 13.75 0.83
N LEU A 250 -8.72 13.57 0.84
CA LEU A 250 -9.36 12.57 -0.02
C LEU A 250 -9.09 12.82 -1.52
N PRO A 251 -9.17 14.07 -2.05
CA PRO A 251 -8.77 14.33 -3.44
C PRO A 251 -7.30 14.01 -3.73
N VAL A 252 -6.41 14.17 -2.73
CA VAL A 252 -4.99 13.79 -2.85
C VAL A 252 -4.86 12.28 -2.97
N ALA A 253 -5.53 11.53 -2.09
CA ALA A 253 -5.57 10.06 -2.15
C ALA A 253 -6.11 9.56 -3.50
N GLU A 254 -7.21 10.13 -3.98
CA GLU A 254 -7.80 9.81 -5.28
C GLU A 254 -6.84 10.11 -6.45
N THR A 255 -6.10 11.20 -6.38
CA THR A 255 -5.06 11.51 -7.37
C THR A 255 -3.94 10.47 -7.34
N ARG A 256 -3.51 10.01 -6.16
CA ARG A 256 -2.50 8.95 -6.02
C ARG A 256 -2.97 7.63 -6.59
N LEU A 257 -4.23 7.24 -6.39
CA LEU A 257 -4.83 6.04 -7.01
C LEU A 257 -4.82 6.12 -8.54
N ARG A 258 -5.16 7.28 -9.10
CA ARG A 258 -5.15 7.51 -10.56
C ARG A 258 -3.74 7.49 -11.13
N LEU A 259 -2.77 8.09 -10.45
CA LEU A 259 -1.35 8.02 -10.82
C LEU A 259 -0.82 6.59 -10.78
N ALA A 260 -1.15 5.84 -9.73
CA ALA A 260 -0.79 4.44 -9.60
C ALA A 260 -1.35 3.61 -10.77
N GLY A 261 -2.64 3.76 -11.10
CA GLY A 261 -3.27 3.08 -12.22
C GLY A 261 -2.62 3.40 -13.55
N LYS A 262 -2.33 4.68 -13.82
CA LYS A 262 -1.63 5.10 -15.06
C LYS A 262 -0.23 4.52 -15.16
N ARG A 263 0.56 4.61 -14.07
CA ARG A 263 1.94 4.13 -14.03
C ARG A 263 2.02 2.61 -14.10
N LEU A 264 1.06 1.91 -13.48
CA LEU A 264 0.95 0.45 -13.62
C LEU A 264 0.65 0.06 -15.08
N ALA A 265 -0.24 0.76 -15.75
CA ALA A 265 -0.53 0.50 -17.16
C ALA A 265 0.73 0.71 -18.03
N ASP A 266 1.41 1.84 -17.87
CA ASP A 266 2.64 2.14 -18.63
C ASP A 266 3.73 1.09 -18.39
N LEU A 267 3.89 0.69 -17.12
CA LEU A 267 4.86 -0.33 -16.72
C LEU A 267 4.54 -1.69 -17.35
N LEU A 268 3.28 -2.12 -17.29
CA LEU A 268 2.85 -3.39 -17.87
C LEU A 268 2.93 -3.38 -19.39
N ASN A 269 2.52 -2.28 -20.05
CA ASN A 269 2.66 -2.12 -21.50
C ASN A 269 4.12 -2.23 -21.95
N HIS A 270 5.05 -1.59 -21.21
CA HIS A 270 6.47 -1.66 -21.53
C HIS A 270 7.12 -3.03 -21.24
N THR A 271 6.69 -3.70 -20.16
CA THR A 271 7.31 -4.94 -19.68
C THR A 271 6.83 -6.17 -20.45
N LEU A 272 5.60 -6.14 -20.96
CA LEU A 272 4.94 -7.30 -21.55
C LEU A 272 4.85 -7.25 -23.09
N ASP A 273 5.31 -6.18 -23.71
CA ASP A 273 5.36 -6.02 -25.17
C ASP A 273 6.27 -7.02 -25.91
#